data_257f68e51a8bcddf9036b835d5ba28dd
#
_entry.id   257f68e51a8bcddf9036b835d5ba28dd
#
_cell.length_a   1.000
_cell.length_b   1.000
_cell.length_c   1.000
_cell.angle_alpha   90.00
_cell.angle_beta   90.00
_cell.angle_gamma   90.00
#
_symmetry.space_group_name_H-M   'P 1'
#
loop_
_entity.id
_entity.type
_entity.pdbx_description
1 polymer ?
#
loop_
_entity_poly.entity_id
_entity_poly.type
_entity_poly.pdbx_seq_one_letter_code
_entity_poly.pdbx_strand_id
1 'polypeptide(L)'
;MKVLITTDWYKPAINGVVTSVCNLREELQQRGHEVKILTLSRTARSYEEEGVIYMGSVNAGYIYPGARLRVSPGRELYRGIIEWNPDIVHSQCEFSTFFMAKKIAEECKTPLVHTYHTVYEDYTHYFSHYKKWGRDMVQFLTRQISEKVDSMIAPSTKIETLLKDYGIHCPVSVIPSGIDLSKYDAQTRTDSRERIRRKYKMDRKTTVLLYVGRLAKEKNVEELLEYQQKIQESGTILMIVGGGPYLETLRKKAGCDGKRYFYRNGITR
;
A
#
# COMPACT_ATOMS: atom_id res chain seq x y z
N MET A 1 19.38 6.56 15.49
CA MET A 1 18.84 5.22 15.72
C MET A 1 18.94 4.42 14.42
N LYS A 2 19.15 3.11 14.55
CA LYS A 2 19.07 2.16 13.44
C LYS A 2 17.66 1.59 13.35
N VAL A 3 16.95 1.86 12.28
CA VAL A 3 15.57 1.44 12.08
C VAL A 3 15.49 0.41 10.97
N LEU A 4 15.01 -0.79 11.28
CA LEU A 4 14.71 -1.81 10.27
C LEU A 4 13.23 -1.76 9.92
N ILE A 5 12.88 -1.38 8.70
CA ILE A 5 11.50 -1.45 8.20
C ILE A 5 11.33 -2.75 7.40
N THR A 6 10.30 -3.54 7.71
CA THR A 6 10.00 -4.77 6.97
C THR A 6 8.68 -4.68 6.22
N THR A 7 8.65 -5.11 4.98
CA THR A 7 7.46 -5.06 4.13
C THR A 7 7.49 -6.11 3.03
N ASP A 8 6.37 -6.77 2.75
CA ASP A 8 6.27 -7.72 1.63
C ASP A 8 6.23 -7.00 0.27
N TRP A 9 5.88 -5.71 0.27
CA TRP A 9 5.72 -4.90 -0.92
C TRP A 9 6.68 -3.73 -0.92
N TYR A 10 7.50 -3.62 -1.97
CA TYR A 10 8.40 -2.49 -2.17
C TYR A 10 8.51 -2.13 -3.66
N LYS A 11 9.24 -1.06 -3.97
CA LYS A 11 9.49 -0.64 -5.36
C LYS A 11 9.92 -1.83 -6.23
N PRO A 12 9.47 -1.89 -7.49
CA PRO A 12 8.66 -0.93 -8.26
C PRO A 12 7.15 -1.13 -8.16
N ALA A 13 6.62 -1.84 -7.14
CA ALA A 13 5.19 -1.92 -6.93
C ALA A 13 4.62 -0.54 -6.53
N ILE A 14 3.40 -0.24 -6.99
CA ILE A 14 2.73 1.04 -6.71
C ILE A 14 1.45 0.73 -5.92
N ASN A 15 1.48 1.02 -4.62
CA ASN A 15 0.32 0.95 -3.73
C ASN A 15 0.54 1.84 -2.50
N GLY A 16 -0.49 1.98 -1.66
CA GLY A 16 -0.45 2.84 -0.47
C GLY A 16 0.62 2.45 0.55
N VAL A 17 0.83 1.14 0.75
CA VAL A 17 1.85 0.63 1.69
C VAL A 17 3.26 1.01 1.21
N VAL A 18 3.56 0.77 -0.06
CA VAL A 18 4.87 1.14 -0.65
C VAL A 18 5.13 2.63 -0.54
N THR A 19 4.13 3.47 -0.82
CA THR A 19 4.24 4.93 -0.69
C THR A 19 4.50 5.32 0.77
N SER A 20 3.76 4.74 1.72
CA SER A 20 3.96 5.00 3.15
C SER A 20 5.35 4.60 3.63
N VAL A 21 5.83 3.41 3.23
CA VAL A 21 7.18 2.92 3.56
C VAL A 21 8.26 3.82 2.99
N CYS A 22 8.12 4.26 1.73
CA CYS A 22 9.11 5.16 1.11
C CYS A 22 9.16 6.52 1.83
N ASN A 23 8.00 7.13 2.09
CA ASN A 23 7.93 8.40 2.81
C ASN A 23 8.50 8.27 4.23
N LEU A 24 8.18 7.19 4.95
CA LEU A 24 8.73 6.93 6.28
C LEU A 24 10.25 6.77 6.25
N ARG A 25 10.80 6.02 5.29
CA ARG A 25 12.24 5.88 5.10
C ARG A 25 12.91 7.24 4.87
N GLU A 26 12.39 7.99 3.90
CA GLU A 26 12.93 9.31 3.51
C GLU A 26 12.93 10.28 4.71
N GLU A 27 11.83 10.35 5.44
CA GLU A 27 11.68 11.24 6.60
C GLU A 27 12.59 10.85 7.76
N LEU A 28 12.71 9.56 8.06
CA LEU A 28 13.62 9.08 9.11
C LEU A 28 15.09 9.34 8.75
N GLN A 29 15.47 9.14 7.49
CA GLN A 29 16.83 9.45 7.02
C GLN A 29 17.13 10.94 7.08
N GLN A 30 16.20 11.82 6.72
CA GLN A 30 16.34 13.27 6.84
C GLN A 30 16.52 13.71 8.30
N ARG A 31 15.95 12.98 9.25
CA ARG A 31 16.12 13.21 10.70
C ARG A 31 17.41 12.58 11.26
N GLY A 32 18.27 12.04 10.41
CA GLY A 32 19.57 11.49 10.82
C GLY A 32 19.51 10.07 11.37
N HIS A 33 18.42 9.31 11.11
CA HIS A 33 18.36 7.90 11.44
C HIS A 33 18.97 7.05 10.32
N GLU A 34 19.61 5.96 10.70
CA GLU A 34 20.06 4.93 9.76
C GLU A 34 18.92 3.96 9.49
N VAL A 35 18.49 3.86 8.24
CA VAL A 35 17.29 3.07 7.89
C VAL A 35 17.62 2.02 6.86
N LYS A 36 17.35 0.74 7.19
CA LYS A 36 17.35 -0.36 6.23
C LYS A 36 15.93 -0.87 5.99
N ILE A 37 15.68 -1.38 4.78
CA ILE A 37 14.42 -2.03 4.42
C ILE A 37 14.67 -3.49 4.17
N LEU A 38 13.83 -4.36 4.73
CA LEU A 38 13.78 -5.79 4.43
C LEU A 38 12.51 -6.09 3.64
N THR A 39 12.66 -6.60 2.42
CA THR A 39 11.52 -6.91 1.54
C THR A 39 11.73 -8.21 0.76
N LEU A 40 10.74 -8.58 -0.06
CA LEU A 40 10.79 -9.78 -0.89
C LEU A 40 11.30 -9.46 -2.30
N SER A 41 12.31 -10.21 -2.74
CA SER A 41 12.81 -10.18 -4.11
C SER A 41 11.74 -10.70 -5.10
N ARG A 42 11.77 -10.22 -6.34
CA ARG A 42 10.93 -10.76 -7.42
C ARG A 42 11.42 -12.12 -7.95
N THR A 43 12.62 -12.53 -7.54
CA THR A 43 13.25 -13.79 -7.93
C THR A 43 13.58 -14.62 -6.69
N ALA A 44 14.01 -15.87 -6.89
CA ALA A 44 14.49 -16.72 -5.79
C ALA A 44 15.84 -16.25 -5.20
N ARG A 45 16.52 -15.29 -5.83
CA ARG A 45 17.81 -14.75 -5.39
C ARG A 45 17.60 -13.67 -4.31
N SER A 46 18.42 -13.74 -3.25
CA SER A 46 18.53 -12.68 -2.23
C SER A 46 19.71 -11.77 -2.56
N TYR A 47 19.55 -10.44 -2.33
CA TYR A 47 20.57 -9.43 -2.55
C TYR A 47 20.28 -8.17 -1.73
N GLU A 48 21.27 -7.29 -1.57
CA GLU A 48 21.11 -5.96 -0.98
C GLU A 48 21.49 -4.89 -2.01
N GLU A 49 20.72 -3.82 -2.06
CA GLU A 49 20.95 -2.66 -2.93
C GLU A 49 20.47 -1.40 -2.22
N GLU A 50 21.33 -0.39 -2.11
CA GLU A 50 21.02 0.92 -1.49
C GLU A 50 20.33 0.84 -0.11
N GLY A 51 20.77 -0.10 0.75
CA GLY A 51 20.18 -0.30 2.08
C GLY A 51 18.79 -0.97 2.04
N VAL A 52 18.43 -1.58 0.92
CA VAL A 52 17.25 -2.41 0.79
C VAL A 52 17.68 -3.87 0.61
N ILE A 53 17.26 -4.71 1.51
CA ILE A 53 17.56 -6.13 1.55
C ILE A 53 16.39 -6.89 0.94
N TYR A 54 16.63 -7.52 -0.20
CA TYR A 54 15.66 -8.30 -0.96
C TYR A 54 15.85 -9.78 -0.67
N MET A 55 14.88 -10.40 0.01
CA MET A 55 14.91 -11.83 0.31
C MET A 55 14.27 -12.63 -0.83
N GLY A 56 14.97 -13.65 -1.32
CA GLY A 56 14.51 -14.48 -2.42
C GLY A 56 13.12 -15.08 -2.17
N SER A 57 12.24 -14.93 -3.15
CA SER A 57 10.85 -15.35 -3.05
C SER A 57 10.28 -15.86 -4.38
N VAL A 58 9.17 -16.61 -4.29
CA VAL A 58 8.39 -17.07 -5.43
C VAL A 58 7.03 -16.39 -5.47
N ASN A 59 6.44 -16.35 -6.66
CA ASN A 59 5.11 -15.81 -6.86
C ASN A 59 4.06 -16.72 -6.18
N ALA A 60 3.20 -16.12 -5.36
CA ALA A 60 2.07 -16.75 -4.69
C ALA A 60 0.75 -16.02 -5.04
N GLY A 61 0.69 -15.42 -6.22
CA GLY A 61 -0.44 -14.64 -6.70
C GLY A 61 -1.77 -15.41 -6.79
N TYR A 62 -1.74 -16.73 -6.67
CA TYR A 62 -2.93 -17.56 -6.53
C TYR A 62 -3.60 -17.43 -5.15
N ILE A 63 -2.85 -17.01 -4.11
CA ILE A 63 -3.40 -16.75 -2.76
C ILE A 63 -4.02 -15.34 -2.75
N TYR A 64 -3.26 -14.35 -3.24
CA TYR A 64 -3.68 -12.97 -3.32
C TYR A 64 -2.91 -12.28 -4.45
N PRO A 65 -3.53 -11.41 -5.28
CA PRO A 65 -2.85 -10.75 -6.39
C PRO A 65 -1.57 -10.03 -5.96
N GLY A 66 -0.44 -10.54 -6.45
CA GLY A 66 0.90 -10.03 -6.15
C GLY A 66 1.54 -10.55 -4.87
N ALA A 67 0.90 -11.46 -4.13
CA ALA A 67 1.51 -12.13 -2.98
C ALA A 67 2.77 -12.90 -3.38
N ARG A 68 3.73 -12.95 -2.47
CA ARG A 68 4.99 -13.69 -2.64
C ARG A 68 5.33 -14.45 -1.37
N LEU A 69 5.92 -15.62 -1.52
CA LEU A 69 6.40 -16.43 -0.39
C LEU A 69 7.92 -16.49 -0.43
N ARG A 70 8.55 -16.27 0.73
CA ARG A 70 9.98 -16.42 0.89
C ARG A 70 10.40 -17.86 0.66
N VAL A 71 11.44 -18.08 -0.15
CA VAL A 71 12.00 -19.42 -0.42
C VAL A 71 13.49 -19.52 -0.11
N SER A 72 14.22 -18.40 -0.17
CA SER A 72 15.65 -18.40 0.13
C SER A 72 15.90 -18.07 1.61
N PRO A 73 16.75 -18.82 2.32
CA PRO A 73 17.13 -18.48 3.68
C PRO A 73 17.91 -17.17 3.77
N GLY A 74 18.62 -16.75 2.71
CA GLY A 74 19.41 -15.51 2.67
C GLY A 74 20.30 -15.34 3.89
N ARG A 75 20.98 -16.42 4.33
CA ARG A 75 21.65 -16.50 5.63
C ARG A 75 22.66 -15.39 5.89
N GLU A 76 23.43 -15.01 4.87
CA GLU A 76 24.45 -13.97 4.99
C GLU A 76 23.79 -12.59 5.20
N LEU A 77 22.77 -12.26 4.40
CA LEU A 77 22.03 -11.01 4.54
C LEU A 77 21.29 -10.94 5.89
N TYR A 78 20.70 -12.07 6.30
CA TYR A 78 20.06 -12.16 7.61
C TYR A 78 21.06 -11.93 8.73
N ARG A 79 22.25 -12.58 8.69
CA ARG A 79 23.32 -12.36 9.63
C ARG A 79 23.79 -10.91 9.63
N GLY A 80 23.96 -10.30 8.47
CA GLY A 80 24.31 -8.89 8.34
C GLY A 80 23.29 -7.94 9.00
N ILE A 81 22.00 -8.28 9.02
CA ILE A 81 20.99 -7.52 9.77
C ILE A 81 21.20 -7.67 11.27
N ILE A 82 21.46 -8.90 11.77
CA ILE A 82 21.69 -9.14 13.18
C ILE A 82 22.98 -8.44 13.67
N GLU A 83 24.06 -8.49 12.88
CA GLU A 83 25.32 -7.80 13.17
C GLU A 83 25.15 -6.26 13.12
N TRP A 84 24.32 -5.76 12.21
CA TRP A 84 23.97 -4.35 12.16
C TRP A 84 23.18 -3.91 13.40
N ASN A 85 22.46 -4.81 14.04
CA ASN A 85 21.77 -4.65 15.32
C ASN A 85 20.83 -3.43 15.34
N PRO A 86 19.61 -3.53 14.77
CA PRO A 86 18.65 -2.44 14.76
C PRO A 86 18.19 -2.06 16.18
N ASP A 87 17.98 -0.77 16.43
CA ASP A 87 17.41 -0.26 17.68
C ASP A 87 15.89 -0.50 17.74
N ILE A 88 15.24 -0.64 16.58
CA ILE A 88 13.81 -0.91 16.43
C ILE A 88 13.53 -1.64 15.12
N VAL A 89 12.60 -2.60 15.15
CA VAL A 89 12.04 -3.24 13.97
C VAL A 89 10.62 -2.75 13.75
N HIS A 90 10.33 -2.23 12.55
CA HIS A 90 9.01 -1.71 12.20
C HIS A 90 8.40 -2.52 11.05
N SER A 91 7.46 -3.38 11.37
CA SER A 91 6.73 -4.21 10.39
C SER A 91 5.57 -3.44 9.74
N GLN A 92 5.45 -3.58 8.41
CA GLN A 92 4.42 -2.92 7.60
C GLN A 92 3.48 -3.91 6.90
N CYS A 93 3.71 -5.21 7.06
CA CYS A 93 2.90 -6.29 6.47
C CYS A 93 2.84 -7.48 7.41
N GLU A 94 1.79 -8.29 7.28
CA GLU A 94 1.44 -9.38 8.19
C GLU A 94 1.94 -10.78 7.73
N PHE A 95 2.60 -10.84 6.57
CA PHE A 95 2.97 -12.13 5.95
C PHE A 95 4.46 -12.47 6.11
N SER A 96 5.13 -12.84 5.02
CA SER A 96 6.49 -13.40 5.05
C SER A 96 7.51 -12.53 5.79
N THR A 97 7.47 -11.21 5.60
CA THR A 97 8.43 -10.30 6.25
C THR A 97 8.09 -10.05 7.72
N PHE A 98 6.84 -10.22 8.15
CA PHE A 98 6.47 -10.15 9.57
C PHE A 98 7.18 -11.23 10.41
N PHE A 99 7.17 -12.48 9.93
CA PHE A 99 7.84 -13.56 10.64
C PHE A 99 9.35 -13.35 10.72
N MET A 100 9.94 -12.71 9.72
CA MET A 100 11.35 -12.32 9.74
C MET A 100 11.60 -11.18 10.73
N ALA A 101 10.72 -10.15 10.72
CA ALA A 101 10.75 -9.02 11.64
C ALA A 101 10.74 -9.52 13.10
N LYS A 102 9.79 -10.40 13.43
CA LYS A 102 9.67 -11.01 14.76
C LYS A 102 10.97 -11.71 15.16
N LYS A 103 11.48 -12.57 14.28
CA LYS A 103 12.71 -13.33 14.59
C LYS A 103 13.92 -12.40 14.77
N ILE A 104 14.07 -11.35 13.96
CA ILE A 104 15.13 -10.36 14.11
C ILE A 104 14.99 -9.59 15.43
N ALA A 105 13.78 -9.15 15.77
CA ALA A 105 13.51 -8.45 17.01
C ALA A 105 13.85 -9.30 18.24
N GLU A 106 13.51 -10.59 18.22
CA GLU A 106 13.85 -11.54 19.27
C GLU A 106 15.37 -11.75 19.41
N GLU A 107 16.09 -11.96 18.30
CA GLU A 107 17.53 -12.17 18.30
C GLU A 107 18.32 -10.93 18.72
N CYS A 108 17.89 -9.73 18.26
CA CYS A 108 18.50 -8.43 18.62
C CYS A 108 18.01 -7.90 19.97
N LYS A 109 16.97 -8.49 20.57
CA LYS A 109 16.30 -8.00 21.79
C LYS A 109 15.83 -6.55 21.65
N THR A 110 15.24 -6.23 20.52
CA THR A 110 14.80 -4.89 20.16
C THR A 110 13.28 -4.82 20.00
N PRO A 111 12.63 -3.67 20.24
CA PRO A 111 11.19 -3.54 20.10
C PRO A 111 10.72 -3.82 18.68
N LEU A 112 9.57 -4.50 18.57
CA LEU A 112 8.83 -4.74 17.32
C LEU A 112 7.56 -3.92 17.30
N VAL A 113 7.48 -2.96 16.38
CA VAL A 113 6.29 -2.15 16.12
C VAL A 113 5.64 -2.61 14.81
N HIS A 114 4.32 -2.62 14.76
CA HIS A 114 3.58 -3.02 13.55
C HIS A 114 2.56 -1.96 13.12
N THR A 115 2.59 -1.55 11.85
CA THR A 115 1.54 -0.70 11.28
C THR A 115 0.49 -1.53 10.56
N TYR A 116 -0.77 -1.39 10.97
CA TYR A 116 -1.90 -2.07 10.36
C TYR A 116 -2.45 -1.26 9.17
N HIS A 117 -2.00 -1.57 7.97
CA HIS A 117 -2.33 -0.79 6.76
C HIS A 117 -3.64 -1.20 6.08
N THR A 118 -4.07 -2.44 6.23
CA THR A 118 -5.11 -3.02 5.39
C THR A 118 -6.30 -3.48 6.20
N VAL A 119 -7.49 -2.98 5.86
CA VAL A 119 -8.75 -3.55 6.34
C VAL A 119 -9.00 -4.84 5.56
N TYR A 120 -8.49 -5.95 6.05
CA TYR A 120 -8.59 -7.24 5.37
C TYR A 120 -10.02 -7.74 5.24
N GLU A 121 -10.95 -7.25 6.05
CA GLU A 121 -12.38 -7.56 5.91
C GLU A 121 -12.92 -7.19 4.53
N ASP A 122 -12.46 -6.07 3.94
CA ASP A 122 -12.86 -5.63 2.61
C ASP A 122 -12.35 -6.58 1.51
N TYR A 123 -11.34 -7.39 1.82
CA TYR A 123 -10.69 -8.34 0.89
C TYR A 123 -11.08 -9.79 1.14
N THR A 124 -11.94 -10.08 2.10
CA THR A 124 -12.36 -11.46 2.44
C THR A 124 -13.00 -12.19 1.26
N HIS A 125 -13.59 -11.45 0.32
CA HIS A 125 -14.17 -12.03 -0.91
C HIS A 125 -13.13 -12.72 -1.83
N TYR A 126 -11.84 -12.49 -1.65
CA TYR A 126 -10.77 -13.21 -2.36
C TYR A 126 -10.47 -14.58 -1.76
N PHE A 127 -10.77 -14.80 -0.46
CA PHE A 127 -10.39 -16.03 0.25
C PHE A 127 -11.60 -16.87 0.67
N SER A 128 -12.78 -16.27 0.81
CA SER A 128 -13.97 -16.95 1.31
C SER A 128 -15.24 -16.42 0.69
N HIS A 129 -16.11 -17.36 0.30
CA HIS A 129 -17.48 -17.05 -0.13
C HIS A 129 -18.40 -16.68 1.07
N TYR A 130 -17.98 -16.97 2.30
CA TYR A 130 -18.71 -16.68 3.53
C TYR A 130 -18.10 -15.51 4.26
N LYS A 131 -18.71 -14.31 4.16
CA LYS A 131 -18.20 -13.06 4.76
C LYS A 131 -17.91 -13.16 6.26
N LYS A 132 -18.77 -13.85 7.03
CA LYS A 132 -18.60 -14.00 8.48
C LYS A 132 -17.32 -14.78 8.82
N TRP A 133 -17.12 -15.91 8.17
CA TRP A 133 -15.94 -16.76 8.40
C TRP A 133 -14.63 -16.04 8.02
N GLY A 134 -14.65 -15.27 6.93
CA GLY A 134 -13.51 -14.43 6.54
C GLY A 134 -13.17 -13.38 7.58
N ARG A 135 -14.17 -12.71 8.16
CA ARG A 135 -13.99 -11.75 9.24
C ARG A 135 -13.38 -12.39 10.49
N ASP A 136 -13.96 -13.49 10.95
CA ASP A 136 -13.50 -14.20 12.16
C ASP A 136 -12.02 -14.64 12.01
N MET A 137 -11.64 -15.09 10.82
CA MET A 137 -10.27 -15.47 10.49
C MET A 137 -9.32 -14.25 10.52
N VAL A 138 -9.71 -13.13 9.92
CA VAL A 138 -8.93 -11.88 9.94
C VAL A 138 -8.75 -11.40 11.38
N GLN A 139 -9.81 -11.37 12.16
CA GLN A 139 -9.77 -11.00 13.57
C GLN A 139 -8.82 -11.91 14.36
N PHE A 140 -8.91 -13.23 14.19
CA PHE A 140 -8.02 -14.17 14.84
C PHE A 140 -6.55 -13.93 14.47
N LEU A 141 -6.24 -13.79 13.17
CA LEU A 141 -4.87 -13.55 12.71
C LEU A 141 -4.33 -12.21 13.23
N THR A 142 -5.15 -11.16 13.24
CA THR A 142 -4.73 -9.84 13.77
C THR A 142 -4.43 -9.91 15.26
N ARG A 143 -5.22 -10.66 16.05
CA ARG A 143 -4.90 -10.94 17.47
C ARG A 143 -3.57 -11.65 17.62
N GLN A 144 -3.35 -12.72 16.85
CA GLN A 144 -2.10 -13.47 16.89
C GLN A 144 -0.86 -12.61 16.52
N ILE A 145 -1.01 -11.62 15.68
CA ILE A 145 0.04 -10.63 15.36
C ILE A 145 0.24 -9.70 16.53
N SER A 146 -0.85 -9.15 17.10
CA SER A 146 -0.77 -8.20 18.21
C SER A 146 -0.11 -8.76 19.48
N GLU A 147 -0.22 -10.07 19.71
CA GLU A 147 0.45 -10.76 20.82
C GLU A 147 1.97 -10.89 20.63
N LYS A 148 2.48 -10.61 19.44
CA LYS A 148 3.89 -10.77 19.05
C LYS A 148 4.61 -9.45 18.82
N VAL A 149 3.96 -8.33 19.07
CA VAL A 149 4.50 -6.98 18.87
C VAL A 149 4.38 -6.17 20.15
N ASP A 150 5.30 -5.23 20.37
CA ASP A 150 5.28 -4.37 21.54
C ASP A 150 4.24 -3.24 21.41
N SER A 151 3.97 -2.81 20.19
CA SER A 151 2.89 -1.83 19.91
C SER A 151 2.43 -1.90 18.46
N MET A 152 1.22 -1.38 18.23
CA MET A 152 0.66 -1.23 16.88
C MET A 152 0.42 0.24 16.53
N ILE A 153 0.53 0.56 15.24
CA ILE A 153 0.19 1.85 14.67
C ILE A 153 -1.07 1.68 13.82
N ALA A 154 -2.09 2.47 14.12
CA ALA A 154 -3.31 2.60 13.33
C ALA A 154 -3.24 3.89 12.48
N PRO A 155 -3.44 3.83 11.15
CA PRO A 155 -3.38 5.03 10.30
C PRO A 155 -4.58 5.98 10.46
N SER A 156 -5.57 5.61 11.26
CA SER A 156 -6.73 6.46 11.58
C SER A 156 -7.44 5.96 12.84
N THR A 157 -8.26 6.83 13.44
CA THR A 157 -9.12 6.47 14.57
C THR A 157 -10.12 5.36 14.22
N LYS A 158 -10.59 5.30 12.97
CA LYS A 158 -11.43 4.20 12.49
C LYS A 158 -10.72 2.85 12.61
N ILE A 159 -9.45 2.79 12.26
CA ILE A 159 -8.65 1.56 12.38
C ILE A 159 -8.35 1.24 13.86
N GLU A 160 -8.06 2.24 14.66
CA GLU A 160 -7.91 2.04 16.10
C GLU A 160 -9.17 1.42 16.73
N THR A 161 -10.36 1.95 16.39
CA THR A 161 -11.64 1.38 16.86
C THR A 161 -11.80 -0.07 16.38
N LEU A 162 -11.52 -0.34 15.11
CA LEU A 162 -11.57 -1.69 14.56
C LEU A 162 -10.66 -2.67 15.32
N LEU A 163 -9.42 -2.24 15.63
CA LEU A 163 -8.48 -3.07 16.40
C LEU A 163 -8.97 -3.32 17.83
N LYS A 164 -9.59 -2.32 18.46
CA LYS A 164 -10.25 -2.47 19.78
C LYS A 164 -11.41 -3.48 19.71
N ASP A 165 -12.24 -3.39 18.66
CA ASP A 165 -13.34 -4.33 18.44
C ASP A 165 -12.84 -5.76 18.18
N TYR A 166 -11.64 -5.90 17.61
CA TYR A 166 -10.96 -7.19 17.48
C TYR A 166 -10.41 -7.73 18.81
N GLY A 167 -10.43 -6.96 19.89
CA GLY A 167 -9.89 -7.34 21.19
C GLY A 167 -8.36 -7.34 21.22
N ILE A 168 -7.75 -6.36 20.57
CA ILE A 168 -6.29 -6.15 20.61
C ILE A 168 -5.94 -5.50 21.94
N HIS A 169 -4.94 -6.05 22.65
CA HIS A 169 -4.53 -5.61 23.99
C HIS A 169 -3.20 -4.87 24.02
N CYS A 170 -2.34 -5.01 22.99
CA CYS A 170 -1.10 -4.22 22.94
C CYS A 170 -1.41 -2.73 22.73
N PRO A 171 -0.50 -1.83 23.15
CA PRO A 171 -0.66 -0.39 22.90
C PRO A 171 -0.90 -0.07 21.43
N VAL A 172 -1.91 0.73 21.11
CA VAL A 172 -2.22 1.18 19.74
C VAL A 172 -2.12 2.70 19.69
N SER A 173 -1.29 3.21 18.77
CA SER A 173 -1.13 4.65 18.53
C SER A 173 -1.73 5.03 17.18
N VAL A 174 -2.48 6.14 17.13
CA VAL A 174 -3.01 6.65 15.85
C VAL A 174 -1.98 7.56 15.22
N ILE A 175 -1.36 7.09 14.13
CA ILE A 175 -0.37 7.85 13.36
C ILE A 175 -0.75 7.76 11.88
N PRO A 176 -1.34 8.84 11.30
CA PRO A 176 -1.69 8.88 9.88
C PRO A 176 -0.48 8.73 8.96
N SER A 177 -0.67 8.09 7.82
CA SER A 177 0.37 8.02 6.79
C SER A 177 0.69 9.42 6.25
N GLY A 178 1.95 9.81 6.29
CA GLY A 178 2.41 11.11 5.80
C GLY A 178 2.34 11.22 4.28
N ILE A 179 2.14 12.44 3.79
CA ILE A 179 2.20 12.80 2.37
C ILE A 179 3.23 13.90 2.23
N ASP A 180 4.20 13.70 1.34
CA ASP A 180 5.15 14.76 0.98
C ASP A 180 4.45 15.80 0.10
N LEU A 181 4.16 16.97 0.69
CA LEU A 181 3.50 18.08 0.00
C LEU A 181 4.44 18.91 -0.86
N SER A 182 5.76 18.80 -0.69
CA SER A 182 6.76 19.57 -1.48
C SER A 182 6.67 19.28 -2.97
N LYS A 183 6.21 18.09 -3.34
CA LYS A 183 5.97 17.65 -4.73
C LYS A 183 4.76 18.33 -5.40
N TYR A 184 3.97 19.11 -4.64
CA TYR A 184 2.70 19.71 -5.11
C TYR A 184 2.76 21.23 -5.10
N ASP A 185 3.83 21.83 -5.62
CA ASP A 185 3.98 23.28 -5.73
C ASP A 185 2.93 23.93 -6.63
N ALA A 186 2.49 25.14 -6.26
CA ALA A 186 1.43 25.89 -6.92
C ALA A 186 1.77 26.24 -8.40
N GLN A 187 3.04 26.55 -8.68
CA GLN A 187 3.50 26.89 -10.04
C GLN A 187 3.42 25.67 -10.97
N THR A 188 3.93 24.54 -10.54
CA THR A 188 3.85 23.24 -11.25
C THR A 188 2.40 22.80 -11.50
N ARG A 189 1.47 23.20 -10.62
CA ARG A 189 0.03 22.90 -10.75
C ARG A 189 -0.61 23.62 -11.94
N THR A 190 -0.33 24.90 -12.15
CA THR A 190 -0.93 25.69 -13.23
C THR A 190 -0.48 25.18 -14.60
N ASP A 191 0.82 24.96 -14.78
CA ASP A 191 1.39 24.44 -16.03
C ASP A 191 0.89 23.01 -16.35
N SER A 192 0.81 22.17 -15.33
CA SER A 192 0.29 20.81 -15.47
C SER A 192 -1.18 20.79 -15.84
N ARG A 193 -2.01 21.66 -15.24
CA ARG A 193 -3.43 21.80 -15.56
C ARG A 193 -3.64 22.18 -17.03
N GLU A 194 -2.93 23.19 -17.52
CA GLU A 194 -3.07 23.63 -18.90
C GLU A 194 -2.55 22.60 -19.90
N ARG A 195 -1.45 21.92 -19.58
CA ARG A 195 -0.91 20.83 -20.38
C ARG A 195 -1.91 19.68 -20.54
N ILE A 196 -2.55 19.24 -19.43
CA ILE A 196 -3.57 18.18 -19.45
C ILE A 196 -4.79 18.63 -20.26
N ARG A 197 -5.29 19.84 -20.06
CA ARG A 197 -6.44 20.36 -20.82
C ARG A 197 -6.15 20.42 -22.31
N ARG A 198 -4.98 20.89 -22.72
CA ARG A 198 -4.54 20.87 -24.13
C ARG A 198 -4.46 19.45 -24.69
N LYS A 199 -3.80 18.55 -23.95
CA LYS A 199 -3.64 17.14 -24.37
C LYS A 199 -4.99 16.47 -24.67
N TYR A 200 -6.01 16.76 -23.87
CA TYR A 200 -7.33 16.14 -23.99
C TYR A 200 -8.38 17.04 -24.61
N LYS A 201 -7.96 18.14 -25.24
CA LYS A 201 -8.84 19.11 -25.96
C LYS A 201 -10.00 19.59 -25.08
N MET A 202 -9.76 19.82 -23.80
CA MET A 202 -10.75 20.30 -22.85
C MET A 202 -10.81 21.82 -22.84
N ASP A 203 -12.02 22.39 -22.92
CA ASP A 203 -12.23 23.82 -22.73
C ASP A 203 -11.87 24.23 -21.29
N ARG A 204 -11.51 25.52 -21.12
CA ARG A 204 -11.25 26.12 -19.79
C ARG A 204 -12.48 26.06 -18.88
N LYS A 205 -13.68 26.13 -19.45
CA LYS A 205 -14.95 26.04 -18.72
C LYS A 205 -15.35 24.61 -18.35
N THR A 206 -14.71 23.59 -18.92
CA THR A 206 -15.02 22.18 -18.64
C THR A 206 -14.72 21.84 -17.17
N THR A 207 -15.71 21.36 -16.46
CA THR A 207 -15.53 20.77 -15.13
C THR A 207 -14.98 19.35 -15.27
N VAL A 208 -13.86 19.05 -14.61
CA VAL A 208 -13.25 17.72 -14.64
C VAL A 208 -13.42 17.07 -13.28
N LEU A 209 -14.21 16.00 -13.25
CA LEU A 209 -14.27 15.08 -12.12
C LEU A 209 -13.14 14.07 -12.30
N LEU A 210 -12.18 14.04 -11.37
CA LEU A 210 -10.99 13.20 -11.48
C LEU A 210 -11.00 12.11 -10.41
N TYR A 211 -10.91 10.86 -10.86
CA TYR A 211 -10.58 9.72 -10.03
C TYR A 211 -9.16 9.24 -10.36
N VAL A 212 -8.34 9.04 -9.33
CA VAL A 212 -7.00 8.46 -9.46
C VAL A 212 -6.87 7.30 -8.48
N GLY A 213 -6.66 6.08 -8.98
CA GLY A 213 -6.53 4.92 -8.10
C GLY A 213 -6.59 3.58 -8.80
N ARG A 214 -6.41 2.50 -8.01
CA ARG A 214 -6.57 1.13 -8.49
C ARG A 214 -8.03 0.89 -8.91
N LEU A 215 -8.21 0.30 -10.08
CA LEU A 215 -9.51 -0.08 -10.59
C LEU A 215 -9.82 -1.52 -10.15
N ALA A 216 -10.45 -1.62 -8.99
CA ALA A 216 -10.86 -2.88 -8.39
C ALA A 216 -12.26 -2.72 -7.78
N LYS A 217 -12.95 -3.85 -7.56
CA LYS A 217 -14.35 -3.86 -7.14
C LYS A 217 -14.57 -3.13 -5.81
N GLU A 218 -13.64 -3.28 -4.87
CA GLU A 218 -13.67 -2.63 -3.55
C GLU A 218 -13.56 -1.09 -3.61
N LYS A 219 -13.17 -0.51 -4.76
CA LYS A 219 -13.09 0.95 -4.97
C LYS A 219 -14.38 1.56 -5.48
N ASN A 220 -15.37 0.74 -5.78
CA ASN A 220 -16.72 1.14 -6.20
C ASN A 220 -16.75 2.25 -7.27
N VAL A 221 -15.84 2.17 -8.26
CA VAL A 221 -15.69 3.19 -9.31
C VAL A 221 -16.92 3.20 -10.24
N GLU A 222 -17.72 2.14 -10.23
CA GLU A 222 -18.98 2.08 -10.98
C GLU A 222 -19.95 3.18 -10.57
N GLU A 223 -20.02 3.48 -9.29
CA GLU A 223 -20.89 4.54 -8.76
C GLU A 223 -20.58 5.90 -9.37
N LEU A 224 -19.32 6.18 -9.67
CA LEU A 224 -18.92 7.43 -10.37
C LEU A 224 -19.47 7.48 -11.79
N LEU A 225 -19.56 6.34 -12.49
CA LEU A 225 -20.15 6.26 -13.81
C LEU A 225 -21.66 6.52 -13.75
N GLU A 226 -22.35 6.00 -12.74
CA GLU A 226 -23.77 6.20 -12.51
C GLU A 226 -24.08 7.65 -12.16
N TYR A 227 -23.30 8.26 -11.26
CA TYR A 227 -23.45 9.67 -10.90
C TYR A 227 -23.21 10.59 -12.08
N GLN A 228 -22.21 10.33 -12.91
CA GLN A 228 -21.98 11.13 -14.10
C GLN A 228 -23.16 11.09 -15.08
N GLN A 229 -23.84 9.93 -15.21
CA GLN A 229 -25.06 9.86 -16.04
C GLN A 229 -26.20 10.74 -15.51
N LYS A 230 -26.27 10.91 -14.19
CA LYS A 230 -27.26 11.77 -13.52
C LYS A 230 -26.92 13.25 -13.58
N ILE A 231 -25.62 13.60 -13.63
CA ILE A 231 -25.14 14.98 -13.80
C ILE A 231 -25.24 15.32 -15.28
N GLN A 232 -26.42 15.79 -15.73
CA GLN A 232 -26.68 16.20 -17.12
C GLN A 232 -26.12 17.59 -17.46
N GLU A 233 -25.27 18.17 -16.63
CA GLU A 233 -24.65 19.47 -16.90
C GLU A 233 -23.74 19.41 -18.13
N SER A 234 -24.04 20.27 -19.10
CA SER A 234 -23.18 20.50 -20.26
C SER A 234 -21.81 20.98 -19.78
N GLY A 235 -20.75 20.27 -20.16
CA GLY A 235 -19.37 20.68 -19.83
C GLY A 235 -18.71 19.95 -18.69
N THR A 236 -19.30 18.88 -18.15
CA THR A 236 -18.65 18.01 -17.14
C THR A 236 -18.08 16.75 -17.77
N ILE A 237 -16.83 16.44 -17.45
CA ILE A 237 -16.11 15.24 -17.91
C ILE A 237 -15.65 14.43 -16.71
N LEU A 238 -15.85 13.12 -16.73
CA LEU A 238 -15.26 12.19 -15.75
C LEU A 238 -13.97 11.59 -16.32
N MET A 239 -12.85 11.86 -15.63
CA MET A 239 -11.54 11.31 -15.96
C MET A 239 -11.16 10.26 -14.91
N ILE A 240 -10.93 9.03 -15.36
CA ILE A 240 -10.54 7.90 -14.52
C ILE A 240 -9.11 7.50 -14.87
N VAL A 241 -8.18 7.68 -13.93
CA VAL A 241 -6.75 7.38 -14.08
C VAL A 241 -6.38 6.21 -13.17
N GLY A 242 -5.95 5.11 -13.79
CA GLY A 242 -5.54 3.95 -13.04
C GLY A 242 -5.55 2.66 -13.86
N GLY A 243 -5.18 1.59 -13.18
CA GLY A 243 -5.23 0.23 -13.72
C GLY A 243 -5.71 -0.75 -12.65
N GLY A 244 -6.12 -1.93 -13.09
CA GLY A 244 -6.56 -2.97 -12.17
C GLY A 244 -7.47 -3.99 -12.82
N PRO A 245 -7.84 -5.06 -12.11
CA PRO A 245 -8.61 -6.17 -12.67
C PRO A 245 -10.01 -5.76 -13.16
N TYR A 246 -10.51 -4.63 -12.69
CA TYR A 246 -11.87 -4.16 -13.00
C TYR A 246 -11.94 -3.18 -14.18
N LEU A 247 -10.80 -2.84 -14.80
CA LEU A 247 -10.71 -1.85 -15.89
C LEU A 247 -11.62 -2.20 -17.07
N GLU A 248 -11.56 -3.44 -17.56
CA GLU A 248 -12.33 -3.85 -18.73
C GLU A 248 -13.85 -3.87 -18.47
N THR A 249 -14.25 -4.22 -17.24
CA THR A 249 -15.64 -4.14 -16.80
C THR A 249 -16.15 -2.70 -16.80
N LEU A 250 -15.35 -1.77 -16.25
CA LEU A 250 -15.69 -0.35 -16.23
C LEU A 250 -15.77 0.24 -17.63
N ARG A 251 -14.85 -0.13 -18.53
CA ARG A 251 -14.89 0.29 -19.94
C ARG A 251 -16.17 -0.15 -20.64
N LYS A 252 -16.56 -1.41 -20.46
CA LYS A 252 -17.82 -1.92 -21.03
C LYS A 252 -19.03 -1.17 -20.49
N LYS A 253 -19.07 -0.88 -19.18
CA LYS A 253 -20.17 -0.13 -18.56
C LYS A 253 -20.21 1.35 -18.96
N ALA A 254 -19.04 1.94 -19.18
CA ALA A 254 -18.95 3.34 -19.59
C ALA A 254 -19.49 3.59 -21.01
N GLY A 255 -19.50 2.58 -21.88
CA GLY A 255 -19.89 2.72 -23.29
C GLY A 255 -18.91 3.58 -24.09
N CYS A 256 -19.28 3.89 -25.35
CA CYS A 256 -18.49 4.73 -26.26
C CYS A 256 -18.81 6.24 -26.12
N ASP A 257 -19.36 6.68 -25.00
CA ASP A 257 -19.69 8.10 -24.79
C ASP A 257 -18.41 8.91 -24.59
N GLY A 258 -18.09 9.82 -25.52
CA GLY A 258 -16.85 10.63 -25.53
C GLY A 258 -16.65 11.56 -24.33
N LYS A 259 -17.53 11.51 -23.33
CA LYS A 259 -17.43 12.27 -22.07
C LYS A 259 -16.69 11.55 -20.96
N ARG A 260 -16.13 10.32 -21.21
CA ARG A 260 -15.45 9.47 -20.24
C ARG A 260 -14.10 9.04 -20.76
N TYR A 261 -13.06 9.29 -19.99
CA TYR A 261 -11.69 8.95 -20.37
C TYR A 261 -11.07 7.98 -19.38
N PHE A 262 -10.67 6.80 -19.87
CA PHE A 262 -9.92 5.81 -19.10
C PHE A 262 -8.46 5.87 -19.48
N TYR A 263 -7.60 6.12 -18.51
CA TYR A 263 -6.16 6.12 -18.72
C TYR A 263 -5.53 4.99 -17.90
N ARG A 264 -4.93 4.06 -18.61
CA ARG A 264 -4.03 3.08 -17.98
C ARG A 264 -2.73 3.81 -17.67
N ASN A 265 -2.26 3.75 -16.41
CA ASN A 265 -0.92 4.21 -16.06
C ASN A 265 0.11 3.43 -16.90
N GLY A 266 0.46 3.95 -18.06
CA GLY A 266 1.75 3.72 -18.64
C GLY A 266 2.68 4.66 -17.89
N ILE A 267 3.50 4.13 -16.98
CA ILE A 267 4.69 4.84 -16.51
C ILE A 267 5.57 4.96 -17.74
N THR A 268 5.39 6.03 -18.51
CA THR A 268 6.47 6.56 -19.33
C THR A 268 7.33 7.37 -18.37
N ARG A 269 8.54 6.86 -18.15
CA ARG A 269 9.65 7.56 -17.51
C ARG A 269 9.86 8.95 -18.10
#